data_99a2989824a002c10251d3151c905a07
#
_entry.id   99a2989824a002c10251d3151c905a07
#
_cell.length_a   1.000
_cell.length_b   1.000
_cell.length_c   1.000
_cell.angle_alpha   90.00
_cell.angle_beta   90.00
_cell.angle_gamma   90.00
#
_symmetry.space_group_name_H-M   'P 1'
#
loop_
_entity.id
_entity.type
_entity.pdbx_description
1 polymer ?
#
loop_
_entity_poly.entity_id
_entity_poly.type
_entity_poly.pdbx_seq_one_letter_code
_entity_poly.pdbx_strand_id
1 'polypeptide(L)'
;GDECPKTAWKNSAFCQQLIRQLGLKDDVTPSKVDGMKHSKEDKLQSYFVTRMEKYLNGKGRNIIGWDEILEGGLAPNATVLSWRGVEGGLNAAKAGHNAIMAPMPYAYLDFYQEDPEIAPTTIGGYTTLKKTYSYNPVPDDADELVKKHIIGMQGNLWREYMKTSDRVDYQAF
;
A
#
# COMPACT_ATOMS: atom_id res chain seq x y z
N GLY A 1 1.85 8.00 5.26
CA GLY A 1 1.81 6.87 6.09
C GLY A 1 2.46 5.60 5.58
N ASP A 2 3.02 5.60 4.38
CA ASP A 2 3.86 4.55 3.83
C ASP A 2 5.32 4.72 4.28
N GLU A 3 6.18 3.77 4.00
CA GLU A 3 7.63 3.83 4.17
C GLU A 3 8.11 4.43 5.52
N CYS A 4 7.54 3.96 6.61
CA CYS A 4 7.92 4.43 7.94
C CYS A 4 9.41 4.23 8.24
N PRO A 5 10.10 5.23 8.83
CA PRO A 5 11.54 5.18 9.08
C PRO A 5 11.87 4.30 10.30
N LYS A 6 11.62 2.99 10.21
CA LYS A 6 11.76 2.03 11.31
C LYS A 6 13.14 2.00 11.93
N THR A 7 14.20 2.20 11.11
CA THR A 7 15.56 2.31 11.62
C THR A 7 15.73 3.52 12.54
N ALA A 8 15.14 4.67 12.20
CA ALA A 8 15.13 5.83 13.06
C ALA A 8 14.36 5.57 14.37
N TRP A 9 13.24 4.84 14.29
CA TRP A 9 12.45 4.47 15.48
C TRP A 9 13.19 3.51 16.42
N LYS A 10 13.98 2.58 15.86
CA LYS A 10 14.88 1.72 16.67
C LYS A 10 15.89 2.52 17.48
N ASN A 11 16.38 3.61 16.93
CA ASN A 11 17.38 4.48 17.57
C ASN A 11 16.79 5.61 18.41
N SER A 12 15.47 5.83 18.37
CA SER A 12 14.79 6.87 19.12
C SER A 12 14.45 6.40 20.54
N ALA A 13 15.02 7.06 21.56
CA ALA A 13 14.70 6.78 22.95
C ALA A 13 13.20 6.93 23.25
N PHE A 14 12.54 7.94 22.66
CA PHE A 14 11.11 8.17 22.77
C PHE A 14 10.30 7.00 22.18
N CYS A 15 10.60 6.57 20.94
CA CYS A 15 9.90 5.45 20.30
C CYS A 15 10.09 4.15 21.09
N GLN A 16 11.31 3.88 21.58
CA GLN A 16 11.59 2.68 22.38
C GLN A 16 10.91 2.73 23.76
N GLN A 17 10.76 3.90 24.36
CA GLN A 17 9.96 4.06 25.58
C GLN A 17 8.48 3.78 25.32
N LEU A 18 7.91 4.34 24.25
CA LEU A 18 6.51 4.12 23.86
C LEU A 18 6.25 2.64 23.54
N ILE A 19 7.14 1.97 22.80
CA ILE A 19 7.07 0.53 22.53
C ILE A 19 6.98 -0.27 23.84
N ARG A 20 7.82 0.05 24.83
CA ARG A 20 7.77 -0.61 26.16
C ARG A 20 6.47 -0.33 26.91
N GLN A 21 6.00 0.91 26.90
CA GLN A 21 4.74 1.30 27.55
C GLN A 21 3.53 0.59 26.94
N LEU A 22 3.54 0.39 25.62
CA LEU A 22 2.48 -0.32 24.89
C LEU A 22 2.63 -1.85 24.93
N GLY A 23 3.74 -2.36 25.51
CA GLY A 23 4.01 -3.80 25.57
C GLY A 23 4.23 -4.45 24.21
N LEU A 24 4.64 -3.68 23.18
CA LEU A 24 4.87 -4.19 21.83
C LEU A 24 6.12 -5.06 21.80
N LYS A 25 5.99 -6.22 21.14
CA LYS A 25 7.06 -7.23 21.02
C LYS A 25 7.16 -7.71 19.59
N ASP A 26 8.35 -8.14 19.18
CA ASP A 26 8.54 -8.82 17.91
C ASP A 26 7.70 -10.10 17.84
N ASP A 27 7.24 -10.46 16.65
CA ASP A 27 6.49 -11.70 16.45
C ASP A 27 7.39 -12.93 16.61
N VAL A 28 6.88 -13.91 17.34
CA VAL A 28 7.49 -15.25 17.43
C VAL A 28 7.11 -16.09 16.22
N THR A 29 5.84 -16.04 15.81
CA THR A 29 5.28 -16.77 14.66
C THR A 29 4.83 -15.80 13.57
N PRO A 30 4.79 -16.23 12.30
CA PRO A 30 4.25 -15.40 11.21
C PRO A 30 2.79 -14.99 11.45
N SER A 31 2.45 -13.79 11.00
CA SER A 31 1.09 -13.25 10.97
C SER A 31 0.21 -14.12 10.05
N LYS A 32 -1.05 -14.31 10.46
CA LYS A 32 -2.04 -15.03 9.63
C LYS A 32 -2.54 -14.21 8.43
N VAL A 33 -2.30 -12.91 8.43
CA VAL A 33 -2.78 -12.02 7.36
C VAL A 33 -1.84 -12.04 6.18
N ASP A 34 -0.54 -11.91 6.40
CA ASP A 34 0.46 -11.76 5.34
C ASP A 34 1.59 -12.81 5.38
N GLY A 35 1.58 -13.71 6.36
CA GLY A 35 2.60 -14.75 6.51
C GLY A 35 3.96 -14.23 6.98
N MET A 36 4.08 -12.95 7.38
CA MET A 36 5.34 -12.32 7.77
C MET A 36 5.46 -12.21 9.30
N LYS A 37 6.68 -12.13 9.79
CA LYS A 37 6.96 -11.76 11.19
C LYS A 37 7.17 -10.27 11.27
N HIS A 38 6.43 -9.62 12.15
CA HIS A 38 6.49 -8.18 12.34
C HIS A 38 7.34 -7.81 13.56
N SER A 39 8.15 -6.79 13.41
CA SER A 39 8.92 -6.22 14.50
C SER A 39 8.02 -5.37 15.42
N LYS A 40 8.53 -5.04 16.59
CA LYS A 40 7.85 -4.09 17.50
C LYS A 40 7.72 -2.70 16.88
N GLU A 41 8.59 -2.32 15.95
CA GLU A 41 8.49 -1.08 15.19
C GLU A 41 7.36 -1.14 14.15
N ASP A 42 7.13 -2.29 13.51
CA ASP A 42 5.94 -2.49 12.64
C ASP A 42 4.65 -2.34 13.45
N LYS A 43 4.62 -2.89 14.66
CA LYS A 43 3.49 -2.74 15.58
C LYS A 43 3.33 -1.31 16.10
N LEU A 44 4.40 -0.54 16.21
CA LEU A 44 4.32 0.88 16.50
C LEU A 44 3.66 1.65 15.36
N GLN A 45 3.94 1.30 14.10
CA GLN A 45 3.22 1.83 12.95
C GLN A 45 1.72 1.49 13.01
N SER A 46 1.39 0.23 13.26
CA SER A 46 0.00 -0.22 13.44
C SER A 46 -0.72 0.53 14.56
N TYR A 47 -0.07 0.76 15.70
CA TYR A 47 -0.61 1.60 16.77
C TYR A 47 -0.93 3.02 16.30
N PHE A 48 -0.03 3.64 15.54
CA PHE A 48 -0.27 4.98 14.98
C PHE A 48 -1.46 4.98 14.01
N VAL A 49 -1.49 4.03 13.06
CA VAL A 49 -2.58 3.89 12.07
C VAL A 49 -3.92 3.67 12.76
N THR A 50 -3.98 2.81 13.78
CA THR A 50 -5.21 2.54 14.55
C THR A 50 -5.72 3.81 15.28
N ARG A 51 -4.82 4.65 15.78
CA ARG A 51 -5.22 5.93 16.38
C ARG A 51 -5.79 6.90 15.35
N MET A 52 -5.19 6.96 14.15
CA MET A 52 -5.69 7.79 13.05
C MET A 52 -7.05 7.29 12.55
N GLU A 53 -7.20 5.98 12.39
CA GLU A 53 -8.48 5.36 12.05
C GLU A 53 -9.57 5.72 13.05
N LYS A 54 -9.32 5.53 14.35
CA LYS A 54 -10.27 5.88 15.40
C LYS A 54 -10.69 7.34 15.35
N TYR A 55 -9.74 8.25 15.11
CA TYR A 55 -10.04 9.67 14.96
C TYR A 55 -10.92 9.94 13.73
N LEU A 56 -10.59 9.35 12.58
CA LEU A 56 -11.35 9.52 11.33
C LEU A 56 -12.74 8.90 11.44
N ASN A 57 -12.87 7.71 12.02
CA ASN A 57 -14.16 7.07 12.26
C ASN A 57 -15.07 7.94 13.14
N GLY A 58 -14.52 8.61 14.16
CA GLY A 58 -15.24 9.59 14.97
C GLY A 58 -15.70 10.84 14.20
N LYS A 59 -15.20 11.05 12.98
CA LYS A 59 -15.61 12.09 12.03
C LYS A 59 -16.49 11.54 10.87
N GLY A 60 -16.92 10.29 10.97
CA GLY A 60 -17.71 9.64 9.92
C GLY A 60 -16.91 9.35 8.64
N ARG A 61 -15.60 9.14 8.75
CA ARG A 61 -14.69 8.82 7.63
C ARG A 61 -13.96 7.51 7.91
N ASN A 62 -13.72 6.73 6.85
CA ASN A 62 -12.85 5.56 6.91
C ASN A 62 -11.46 5.91 6.39
N ILE A 63 -10.45 5.17 6.87
CA ILE A 63 -9.08 5.31 6.42
C ILE A 63 -8.83 4.42 5.20
N ILE A 64 -8.07 4.94 4.23
CA ILE A 64 -7.42 4.15 3.19
C ILE A 64 -5.92 4.35 3.40
N GLY A 65 -5.15 3.27 3.45
CA GLY A 65 -3.69 3.33 3.58
C GLY A 65 -3.01 2.41 2.58
N TRP A 66 -1.78 2.79 2.21
CA TRP A 66 -0.91 1.93 1.43
C TRP A 66 -0.68 0.60 2.14
N ASP A 67 -0.26 -0.44 1.43
CA ASP A 67 -0.25 -1.80 1.98
C ASP A 67 0.73 -2.03 3.14
N GLU A 68 1.59 -1.05 3.47
CA GLU A 68 2.37 -1.02 4.71
C GLU A 68 1.51 -1.02 5.98
N ILE A 69 0.24 -0.60 5.90
CA ILE A 69 -0.67 -0.67 7.05
C ILE A 69 -1.02 -2.10 7.49
N LEU A 70 -0.71 -3.10 6.65
CA LEU A 70 -0.79 -4.53 7.01
C LEU A 70 0.27 -4.91 8.05
N GLU A 71 1.41 -4.22 8.03
CA GLU A 71 2.55 -4.53 8.87
C GLU A 71 2.23 -4.24 10.35
N GLY A 72 2.37 -5.25 11.18
CA GLY A 72 2.09 -5.15 12.63
C GLY A 72 0.63 -5.23 13.03
N GLY A 73 -0.29 -5.39 12.08
CA GLY A 73 -1.73 -5.56 12.28
C GLY A 73 -2.57 -4.46 11.64
N LEU A 74 -3.62 -4.88 10.95
CA LEU A 74 -4.53 -3.99 10.23
C LEU A 74 -5.59 -3.42 11.17
N ALA A 75 -5.85 -2.11 11.06
CA ALA A 75 -6.91 -1.45 11.81
C ALA A 75 -8.31 -1.92 11.32
N PRO A 76 -9.33 -2.06 12.21
CA PRO A 76 -10.55 -2.81 11.93
C PRO A 76 -11.35 -2.40 10.69
N ASN A 77 -11.41 -1.10 10.36
CA ASN A 77 -12.19 -0.58 9.24
C ASN A 77 -11.30 0.01 8.12
N ALA A 78 -10.01 -0.30 8.15
CA ALA A 78 -9.08 0.21 7.15
C ALA A 78 -9.28 -0.49 5.79
N THR A 79 -9.22 0.30 4.73
CA THR A 79 -9.10 -0.18 3.35
C THR A 79 -7.61 -0.16 2.96
N VAL A 80 -7.14 -1.23 2.34
CA VAL A 80 -5.75 -1.36 1.89
C VAL A 80 -5.61 -0.96 0.43
N LEU A 81 -4.66 -0.09 0.13
CA LEU A 81 -4.25 0.25 -1.23
C LEU A 81 -2.95 -0.48 -1.54
N SER A 82 -3.04 -1.53 -2.36
CA SER A 82 -1.95 -2.47 -2.63
C SER A 82 -1.08 -1.96 -3.78
N TRP A 83 0.14 -1.48 -3.48
CA TRP A 83 1.05 -0.89 -4.45
C TRP A 83 2.32 -1.71 -4.71
N ARG A 84 2.89 -2.35 -3.69
CA ARG A 84 4.13 -3.14 -3.79
C ARG A 84 3.97 -4.41 -4.64
N GLY A 85 2.73 -4.76 -4.95
CA GLY A 85 2.32 -5.91 -5.75
C GLY A 85 0.85 -6.21 -5.51
N VAL A 86 0.42 -7.42 -5.83
CA VAL A 86 -0.98 -7.85 -5.68
C VAL A 86 -1.25 -8.48 -4.32
N GLU A 87 -0.23 -9.01 -3.66
CA GLU A 87 -0.36 -9.83 -2.45
C GLU A 87 -0.97 -9.07 -1.26
N GLY A 88 -0.58 -7.80 -1.07
CA GLY A 88 -1.13 -6.98 0.01
C GLY A 88 -2.65 -6.85 -0.07
N GLY A 89 -3.17 -6.55 -1.26
CA GLY A 89 -4.60 -6.45 -1.51
C GLY A 89 -5.33 -7.78 -1.37
N LEU A 90 -4.76 -8.86 -1.91
CA LEU A 90 -5.34 -10.19 -1.77
C LEU A 90 -5.39 -10.66 -0.30
N ASN A 91 -4.33 -10.41 0.45
CA ASN A 91 -4.28 -10.75 1.87
C ASN A 91 -5.30 -9.94 2.70
N ALA A 92 -5.43 -8.65 2.41
CA ALA A 92 -6.46 -7.80 3.02
C ALA A 92 -7.87 -8.32 2.70
N ALA A 93 -8.16 -8.63 1.43
CA ALA A 93 -9.45 -9.14 0.99
C ALA A 93 -9.79 -10.50 1.65
N LYS A 94 -8.83 -11.43 1.72
CA LYS A 94 -8.98 -12.72 2.44
C LYS A 94 -9.24 -12.53 3.94
N ALA A 95 -8.71 -11.45 4.52
CA ALA A 95 -8.96 -11.08 5.92
C ALA A 95 -10.29 -10.31 6.12
N GLY A 96 -11.07 -10.08 5.07
CA GLY A 96 -12.37 -9.40 5.12
C GLY A 96 -12.28 -7.86 5.09
N HIS A 97 -11.15 -7.30 4.69
CA HIS A 97 -10.95 -5.87 4.51
C HIS A 97 -11.05 -5.47 3.05
N ASN A 98 -11.59 -4.30 2.78
CA ASN A 98 -11.60 -3.76 1.43
C ASN A 98 -10.17 -3.49 0.92
N ALA A 99 -9.96 -3.76 -0.35
CA ALA A 99 -8.70 -3.51 -1.03
C ALA A 99 -8.91 -2.76 -2.35
N ILE A 100 -8.03 -1.83 -2.63
CA ILE A 100 -7.89 -1.15 -3.93
C ILE A 100 -6.56 -1.61 -4.52
N MET A 101 -6.59 -2.10 -5.75
CA MET A 101 -5.41 -2.64 -6.42
C MET A 101 -4.70 -1.53 -7.20
N ALA A 102 -3.45 -1.27 -6.83
CA ALA A 102 -2.58 -0.29 -7.51
C ALA A 102 -1.17 -0.85 -7.72
N PRO A 103 -1.02 -2.13 -8.18
CA PRO A 103 0.27 -2.78 -8.19
C PRO A 103 1.24 -2.08 -9.14
N MET A 104 2.42 -1.74 -8.64
CA MET A 104 3.45 -0.98 -9.33
C MET A 104 3.70 -1.43 -10.79
N PRO A 105 3.80 -2.74 -11.10
CA PRO A 105 4.05 -3.18 -12.47
C PRO A 105 2.95 -2.85 -13.48
N TYR A 106 1.73 -2.54 -13.03
CA TYR A 106 0.56 -2.36 -13.89
C TYR A 106 -0.11 -0.99 -13.75
N ALA A 107 0.00 -0.37 -12.57
CA ALA A 107 -0.80 0.79 -12.19
C ALA A 107 0.02 2.09 -12.04
N TYR A 108 1.34 2.04 -12.22
CA TYR A 108 2.21 3.22 -12.14
C TYR A 108 2.38 3.82 -13.53
N LEU A 109 1.53 4.78 -13.86
CA LEU A 109 1.48 5.44 -15.17
C LEU A 109 2.63 6.43 -15.37
N ASP A 110 3.33 6.81 -14.30
CA ASP A 110 4.52 7.64 -14.28
C ASP A 110 5.81 6.90 -14.66
N PHE A 111 5.73 5.59 -14.92
CA PHE A 111 6.85 4.79 -15.45
C PHE A 111 7.02 4.98 -16.96
N TYR A 112 8.13 4.49 -17.52
CA TYR A 112 8.31 4.46 -18.97
C TYR A 112 7.20 3.62 -19.63
N GLN A 113 6.56 4.20 -20.65
CA GLN A 113 5.49 3.54 -21.42
C GLN A 113 6.00 3.00 -22.76
N GLU A 114 7.16 3.48 -23.18
CA GLU A 114 7.87 3.09 -24.41
C GLU A 114 9.38 3.02 -24.15
N ASP A 115 10.18 2.85 -25.21
CA ASP A 115 11.63 2.72 -25.09
C ASP A 115 12.23 3.91 -24.32
N PRO A 116 12.95 3.65 -23.22
CA PRO A 116 13.59 4.72 -22.41
C PRO A 116 14.58 5.59 -23.16
N GLU A 117 15.14 5.13 -24.31
CA GLU A 117 16.08 5.91 -25.13
C GLU A 117 15.39 7.06 -25.86
N ILE A 118 14.09 6.92 -26.16
CA ILE A 118 13.30 7.92 -26.89
C ILE A 118 12.24 8.58 -26.02
N ALA A 119 11.80 7.92 -24.97
CA ALA A 119 10.79 8.44 -24.06
C ALA A 119 11.30 9.61 -23.23
N PRO A 120 10.44 10.57 -22.89
CA PRO A 120 10.79 11.57 -21.88
C PRO A 120 11.14 10.93 -20.54
N THR A 121 12.16 11.47 -19.84
CA THR A 121 12.65 10.93 -18.55
C THR A 121 11.54 10.74 -17.52
N THR A 122 11.54 9.57 -16.87
CA THR A 122 10.66 9.22 -15.75
C THR A 122 11.48 8.81 -14.53
N ILE A 123 10.81 8.45 -13.43
CA ILE A 123 11.46 7.89 -12.23
C ILE A 123 12.10 6.52 -12.48
N GLY A 124 11.69 5.83 -13.54
CA GLY A 124 12.13 4.46 -13.88
C GLY A 124 10.94 3.54 -14.11
N GLY A 125 11.19 2.24 -14.02
CA GLY A 125 10.16 1.22 -14.26
C GLY A 125 9.74 1.11 -15.73
N TYR A 126 8.80 0.19 -16.01
CA TYR A 126 8.27 0.02 -17.37
C TYR A 126 6.83 -0.49 -17.32
N THR A 127 5.88 0.38 -17.67
CA THR A 127 4.43 0.10 -17.65
C THR A 127 3.80 0.60 -18.93
N THR A 128 3.70 -0.27 -19.92
CA THR A 128 3.06 0.06 -21.20
C THR A 128 1.55 0.11 -21.07
N LEU A 129 0.86 0.84 -21.95
CA LEU A 129 -0.61 0.83 -22.08
C LEU A 129 -1.16 -0.60 -22.17
N LYS A 130 -0.54 -1.45 -22.99
CA LYS A 130 -0.93 -2.87 -23.11
C LYS A 130 -0.84 -3.61 -21.80
N LYS A 131 0.19 -3.36 -21.00
CA LYS A 131 0.41 -4.01 -19.69
C LYS A 131 -0.64 -3.55 -18.68
N THR A 132 -0.90 -2.26 -18.58
CA THR A 132 -1.97 -1.71 -17.73
C THR A 132 -3.33 -2.28 -18.14
N TYR A 133 -3.66 -2.26 -19.42
CA TYR A 133 -4.94 -2.77 -19.94
C TYR A 133 -5.14 -4.27 -19.74
N SER A 134 -4.05 -5.06 -19.72
CA SER A 134 -4.11 -6.52 -19.51
C SER A 134 -4.32 -6.94 -18.06
N TYR A 135 -4.21 -6.01 -17.10
CA TYR A 135 -4.31 -6.33 -15.69
C TYR A 135 -5.78 -6.50 -15.25
N ASN A 136 -6.09 -7.66 -14.69
CA ASN A 136 -7.35 -7.90 -14.00
C ASN A 136 -7.13 -7.76 -12.48
N PRO A 137 -7.72 -6.75 -11.81
CA PRO A 137 -7.53 -6.55 -10.37
C PRO A 137 -8.12 -7.67 -9.51
N VAL A 138 -9.11 -8.41 -10.04
CA VAL A 138 -9.75 -9.56 -9.37
C VAL A 138 -9.28 -10.82 -10.09
N PRO A 139 -8.47 -11.69 -9.46
CA PRO A 139 -8.08 -12.96 -10.07
C PRO A 139 -9.29 -13.80 -10.48
N ASP A 140 -9.21 -14.46 -11.64
CA ASP A 140 -10.33 -15.26 -12.18
C ASP A 140 -10.72 -16.43 -11.25
N ASP A 141 -9.75 -16.99 -10.53
CA ASP A 141 -9.90 -18.07 -9.56
C ASP A 141 -10.18 -17.59 -8.11
N ALA A 142 -10.36 -16.28 -7.91
CA ALA A 142 -10.65 -15.72 -6.60
C ALA A 142 -11.97 -16.25 -6.03
N ASP A 143 -11.99 -16.54 -4.73
CA ASP A 143 -13.23 -16.88 -4.02
C ASP A 143 -14.15 -15.65 -3.88
N GLU A 144 -15.41 -15.88 -3.49
CA GLU A 144 -16.42 -14.84 -3.38
C GLU A 144 -16.10 -13.79 -2.29
N LEU A 145 -15.35 -14.15 -1.25
CA LEU A 145 -14.91 -13.22 -0.23
C LEU A 145 -13.91 -12.21 -0.82
N VAL A 146 -12.92 -12.72 -1.55
CA VAL A 146 -11.91 -11.88 -2.22
C VAL A 146 -12.57 -10.98 -3.27
N LYS A 147 -13.44 -11.54 -4.14
CA LYS A 147 -14.19 -10.77 -5.15
C LYS A 147 -14.99 -9.62 -4.52
N LYS A 148 -15.64 -9.88 -3.40
CA LYS A 148 -16.45 -8.88 -2.68
C LYS A 148 -15.59 -7.74 -2.12
N HIS A 149 -14.37 -8.04 -1.69
CA HIS A 149 -13.54 -7.07 -0.98
C HIS A 149 -12.54 -6.34 -1.87
N ILE A 150 -12.26 -6.79 -3.09
CA ILE A 150 -11.53 -5.97 -4.07
C ILE A 150 -12.50 -4.98 -4.68
N ILE A 151 -12.47 -3.73 -4.21
CA ILE A 151 -13.47 -2.71 -4.58
C ILE A 151 -13.10 -1.87 -5.79
N GLY A 152 -11.91 -2.07 -6.35
CA GLY A 152 -11.47 -1.39 -7.57
C GLY A 152 -9.97 -1.35 -7.77
N MET A 153 -9.57 -0.58 -8.78
CA MET A 153 -8.17 -0.32 -9.15
C MET A 153 -7.90 1.18 -9.17
N GLN A 154 -6.66 1.56 -8.85
CA GLN A 154 -6.17 2.94 -8.95
C GLN A 154 -4.92 2.98 -9.82
N GLY A 155 -4.89 3.89 -10.80
CA GLY A 155 -3.68 4.28 -11.50
C GLY A 155 -2.94 5.37 -10.73
N ASN A 156 -1.64 5.23 -10.57
CA ASN A 156 -0.79 6.22 -9.89
C ASN A 156 -0.02 7.04 -10.92
N LEU A 157 0.03 8.34 -10.69
CA LEU A 157 0.73 9.31 -11.54
C LEU A 157 1.54 10.25 -10.64
N TRP A 158 2.76 9.84 -10.29
CA TRP A 158 3.65 10.61 -9.42
C TRP A 158 4.42 11.64 -10.23
N ARG A 159 4.51 12.85 -9.70
CA ARG A 159 4.93 14.01 -10.48
C ARG A 159 6.42 14.36 -10.42
N GLU A 160 7.28 13.54 -9.86
CA GLU A 160 8.69 13.86 -9.66
C GLU A 160 9.39 14.34 -10.94
N TYR A 161 9.01 13.79 -12.09
CA TYR A 161 9.56 14.14 -13.40
C TYR A 161 8.58 14.91 -14.30
N MET A 162 7.40 15.28 -13.80
CA MET A 162 6.36 15.98 -14.56
C MET A 162 6.37 17.46 -14.23
N LYS A 163 6.99 18.27 -15.09
CA LYS A 163 7.16 19.73 -14.89
C LYS A 163 6.06 20.58 -15.54
N THR A 164 5.30 20.01 -16.49
CA THR A 164 4.28 20.71 -17.28
C THR A 164 2.99 19.89 -17.36
N SER A 165 1.86 20.55 -17.67
CA SER A 165 0.57 19.88 -17.93
C SER A 165 0.65 18.88 -19.06
N ASP A 166 1.30 19.26 -20.17
CA ASP A 166 1.46 18.39 -21.36
C ASP A 166 2.16 17.08 -20.99
N ARG A 167 3.09 17.14 -20.02
CA ARG A 167 3.75 15.93 -19.53
C ARG A 167 2.80 15.04 -18.72
N VAL A 168 1.89 15.64 -17.97
CA VAL A 168 0.84 14.89 -17.25
C VAL A 168 -0.10 14.21 -18.24
N ASP A 169 -0.53 14.94 -19.27
CA ASP A 169 -1.41 14.40 -20.31
C ASP A 169 -0.74 13.24 -21.06
N TYR A 170 0.53 13.40 -21.45
CA TYR A 170 1.32 12.33 -22.07
C TYR A 170 1.41 11.04 -21.24
N GLN A 171 1.55 11.18 -19.90
CA GLN A 171 1.66 10.02 -19.02
C GLN A 171 0.28 9.39 -18.69
N ALA A 172 -0.79 10.17 -18.74
CA ALA A 172 -2.12 9.71 -18.38
C ALA A 172 -2.86 9.05 -19.55
N PHE A 173 -2.57 9.43 -20.81
CA PHE A 173 -3.27 9.06 -22.03
C PHE A 173 -2.34 8.56 -23.14
#